data_f892d0895c9fb99b7e0741bb9164ce81
#
_entry.id   f892d0895c9fb99b7e0741bb9164ce81
#
_cell.length_a   1.000
_cell.length_b   1.000
_cell.length_c   1.000
_cell.angle_alpha   90.00
_cell.angle_beta   90.00
_cell.angle_gamma   90.00
#
_symmetry.space_group_name_H-M   'P 1'
#
loop_
_entity.id
_entity.type
_entity.pdbx_description
1 polymer ?
#
loop_
_entity_poly.entity_id
_entity_poly.type
_entity_poly.pdbx_seq_one_letter_code
_entity_poly.pdbx_strand_id
1 'polypeptide(L)'
;SLKEQSKLIKSVPGVGKVLSWYMLAKTEGFTKITEPRKMACFSGVVPFEHQSGSSIYRKPKVSFYADKSIKCILHLGALSAIRLKNDLGNYYRRKVSEGKNKMSVLNAVRNKIIHRIFAVIKNQTIYKNNLVLS
;
A
#
# COMPACT_ATOMS: atom_id res chain seq x y z
N SER A 1 -3.33 -21.40 2.07
CA SER A 1 -3.87 -21.21 3.42
C SER A 1 -3.54 -19.81 3.92
N LEU A 2 -4.23 -19.40 4.96
CA LEU A 2 -4.02 -18.07 5.52
C LEU A 2 -2.62 -17.91 6.07
N LYS A 3 -2.08 -18.98 6.61
CA LYS A 3 -0.73 -18.93 7.16
C LYS A 3 0.30 -18.67 6.07
N GLU A 4 0.14 -19.32 4.94
CA GLU A 4 1.05 -19.12 3.81
C GLU A 4 0.88 -17.71 3.24
N GLN A 5 -0.35 -17.25 3.13
CA GLN A 5 -0.60 -15.90 2.65
C GLN A 5 0.03 -14.86 3.58
N SER A 6 -0.10 -15.07 4.89
CA SER A 6 0.50 -14.16 5.85
C SER A 6 2.01 -14.09 5.69
N LYS A 7 2.64 -15.23 5.45
CA LYS A 7 4.08 -15.27 5.25
C LYS A 7 4.48 -14.47 4.01
N LEU A 8 3.74 -14.66 2.93
CA LEU A 8 4.01 -13.91 1.69
C LEU A 8 3.86 -12.41 1.92
N ILE A 9 2.78 -12.01 2.55
CA ILE A 9 2.51 -10.60 2.78
C ILE A 9 3.58 -9.96 3.64
N LYS A 10 4.00 -10.64 4.68
CA LYS A 10 5.01 -10.08 5.59
C LYS A 10 6.38 -9.95 4.96
N SER A 11 6.60 -10.53 3.80
CA SER A 11 7.87 -10.35 3.11
C SER A 11 7.96 -8.97 2.46
N VAL A 12 6.85 -8.27 2.32
CA VAL A 12 6.86 -6.92 1.74
C VAL A 12 7.38 -5.93 2.78
N PRO A 13 8.33 -5.05 2.41
CA PRO A 13 8.87 -4.09 3.37
C PRO A 13 7.77 -3.23 3.99
N GLY A 14 7.82 -3.07 5.29
CA GLY A 14 6.85 -2.28 6.02
C GLY A 14 5.63 -3.06 6.46
N VAL A 15 5.49 -4.32 6.05
CA VAL A 15 4.33 -5.12 6.43
C VAL A 15 4.68 -6.02 7.59
N GLY A 16 4.09 -5.73 8.74
CA GLY A 16 4.25 -6.54 9.91
C GLY A 16 3.01 -7.39 10.15
N LYS A 17 2.95 -7.94 11.34
CA LYS A 17 1.89 -8.84 11.73
C LYS A 17 0.51 -8.19 11.66
N VAL A 18 0.39 -6.97 12.17
CA VAL A 18 -0.90 -6.30 12.24
C VAL A 18 -1.44 -5.97 10.85
N LEU A 19 -0.62 -5.42 9.99
CA LEU A 19 -1.05 -5.09 8.64
C LEU A 19 -1.41 -6.36 7.87
N SER A 20 -0.64 -7.41 8.07
CA SER A 20 -0.92 -8.69 7.43
C SER A 20 -2.30 -9.20 7.83
N TRP A 21 -2.60 -9.17 9.13
CA TRP A 21 -3.90 -9.61 9.61
C TRP A 21 -5.04 -8.78 9.05
N TYR A 22 -4.86 -7.47 9.02
CA TYR A 22 -5.89 -6.59 8.49
C TYR A 22 -6.16 -6.86 7.02
N MET A 23 -5.12 -7.06 6.24
CA MET A 23 -5.29 -7.35 4.82
C MET A 23 -6.04 -8.65 4.61
N LEU A 24 -5.66 -9.68 5.35
CA LEU A 24 -6.32 -10.97 5.21
C LEU A 24 -7.77 -10.90 5.64
N ALA A 25 -8.05 -10.18 6.72
CA ALA A 25 -9.41 -10.07 7.21
C ALA A 25 -10.30 -9.26 6.27
N LYS A 26 -9.82 -8.12 5.81
CA LYS A 26 -10.64 -7.24 4.98
C LYS A 26 -10.86 -7.79 3.58
N THR A 27 -9.90 -8.51 3.06
CA THR A 27 -10.02 -9.10 1.73
C THR A 27 -10.59 -10.51 1.79
N GLU A 28 -10.80 -11.03 2.98
CA GLU A 28 -11.26 -12.41 3.21
C GLU A 28 -10.36 -13.38 2.44
N GLY A 29 -9.07 -13.28 2.73
CA GLY A 29 -8.08 -14.13 2.08
C GLY A 29 -7.90 -13.81 0.60
N PHE A 30 -8.15 -12.55 0.22
CA PHE A 30 -8.05 -12.07 -1.15
C PHE A 30 -9.09 -12.68 -2.08
N THR A 31 -10.24 -13.04 -1.51
CA THR A 31 -11.36 -13.53 -2.30
C THR A 31 -12.39 -12.43 -2.52
N LYS A 32 -12.59 -11.58 -1.53
CA LYS A 32 -13.58 -10.51 -1.61
C LYS A 32 -13.04 -9.29 -2.33
N ILE A 33 -11.82 -8.89 -2.01
CA ILE A 33 -11.14 -7.80 -2.69
C ILE A 33 -9.94 -8.41 -3.39
N THR A 34 -9.98 -8.42 -4.71
CA THR A 34 -8.95 -9.10 -5.50
C THR A 34 -8.04 -8.14 -6.25
N GLU A 35 -8.38 -6.85 -6.28
CA GLU A 35 -7.60 -5.87 -7.01
C GLU A 35 -7.01 -4.83 -6.08
N PRO A 36 -5.73 -4.52 -6.24
CA PRO A 36 -5.07 -3.55 -5.35
C PRO A 36 -5.72 -2.18 -5.42
N ARG A 37 -6.24 -1.81 -6.58
CA ARG A 37 -6.88 -0.53 -6.75
C ARG A 37 -8.10 -0.37 -5.85
N LYS A 38 -8.89 -1.42 -5.72
CA LYS A 38 -10.06 -1.39 -4.85
C LYS A 38 -9.64 -1.33 -3.40
N MET A 39 -8.57 -2.04 -3.04
CA MET A 39 -8.06 -1.98 -1.69
C MET A 39 -7.51 -0.59 -1.37
N ALA A 40 -6.88 0.06 -2.34
CA ALA A 40 -6.36 1.41 -2.14
C ALA A 40 -7.50 2.40 -1.87
N CYS A 41 -8.58 2.30 -2.60
CA CYS A 41 -9.75 3.13 -2.37
C CYS A 41 -10.33 2.88 -0.98
N PHE A 42 -10.47 1.62 -0.63
CA PHE A 42 -11.01 1.25 0.68
C PHE A 42 -10.12 1.80 1.80
N SER A 43 -8.82 1.86 1.57
CA SER A 43 -7.86 2.33 2.56
C SER A 43 -7.66 3.85 2.54
N GLY A 44 -8.29 4.54 1.62
CA GLY A 44 -8.17 5.99 1.53
C GLY A 44 -6.82 6.48 1.06
N VAL A 45 -6.13 5.71 0.24
CA VAL A 45 -4.79 6.09 -0.23
C VAL A 45 -4.70 6.26 -1.74
N VAL A 46 -5.80 6.64 -2.36
CA VAL A 46 -5.81 6.88 -3.79
C VAL A 46 -4.94 8.10 -4.10
N PRO A 47 -4.02 7.98 -5.06
CA PRO A 47 -3.12 9.09 -5.37
C PRO A 47 -3.87 10.31 -5.88
N PHE A 48 -3.31 11.46 -5.65
CA PHE A 48 -3.87 12.73 -6.04
C PHE A 48 -4.13 12.85 -7.52
N GLU A 49 -3.25 12.34 -8.34
CA GLU A 49 -3.42 12.48 -9.77
C GLU A 49 -4.68 11.80 -10.28
N HIS A 50 -5.27 10.93 -9.50
CA HIS A 50 -6.51 10.31 -9.90
C HIS A 50 -7.71 11.13 -9.49
N GLN A 51 -7.47 12.22 -8.79
CA GLN A 51 -8.52 13.07 -8.29
C GLN A 51 -8.58 14.41 -9.01
N SER A 52 -7.78 14.59 -10.04
CA SER A 52 -7.76 15.85 -10.76
C SER A 52 -8.99 16.00 -11.62
N GLY A 53 -9.23 17.19 -12.06
CA GLY A 53 -10.33 17.45 -12.95
C GLY A 53 -11.65 17.56 -12.24
N SER A 54 -12.70 17.21 -12.94
CA SER A 54 -14.04 17.43 -12.46
C SER A 54 -14.42 16.59 -11.27
N SER A 55 -13.62 15.62 -10.95
CA SER A 55 -13.98 14.74 -9.85
C SER A 55 -13.67 15.31 -8.48
N ILE A 56 -13.19 16.50 -8.43
CA ILE A 56 -12.86 17.15 -7.18
C ILE A 56 -13.96 17.06 -6.15
N TYR A 57 -15.16 17.26 -6.56
CA TYR A 57 -16.25 17.29 -5.62
C TYR A 57 -16.61 15.96 -5.01
N ARG A 58 -16.09 14.89 -5.56
CA ARG A 58 -16.45 13.57 -5.11
C ARG A 58 -15.56 13.04 -3.99
N LYS A 59 -14.47 13.70 -3.76
CA LYS A 59 -13.53 13.21 -2.77
C LYS A 59 -14.13 12.94 -1.40
N PRO A 60 -14.93 13.82 -0.87
CA PRO A 60 -15.45 13.59 0.47
C PRO A 60 -16.19 12.26 0.58
N LYS A 61 -16.88 11.87 -0.47
CA LYS A 61 -17.61 10.62 -0.42
C LYS A 61 -16.70 9.43 -0.33
N VAL A 62 -15.62 9.43 -1.09
CA VAL A 62 -14.68 8.33 -1.07
C VAL A 62 -14.04 8.22 0.30
N SER A 63 -13.60 9.33 0.84
CA SER A 63 -12.97 9.35 2.15
C SER A 63 -13.91 8.88 3.23
N PHE A 64 -15.18 9.18 3.06
CA PHE A 64 -16.17 8.86 4.06
C PHE A 64 -16.27 7.38 4.31
N TYR A 65 -16.10 6.58 3.28
CA TYR A 65 -16.21 5.13 3.40
C TYR A 65 -14.88 4.42 3.60
N ALA A 66 -13.79 5.16 3.64
CA ALA A 66 -12.50 4.55 3.85
C ALA A 66 -12.37 4.05 5.28
N ASP A 67 -11.70 2.93 5.44
CA ASP A 67 -11.44 2.37 6.75
C ASP A 67 -10.26 3.11 7.36
N LYS A 68 -10.53 3.87 8.40
CA LYS A 68 -9.50 4.69 9.04
C LYS A 68 -8.44 3.86 9.74
N SER A 69 -8.82 2.69 10.23
CA SER A 69 -7.84 1.82 10.91
C SER A 69 -6.78 1.31 9.95
N ILE A 70 -7.21 0.85 8.78
CA ILE A 70 -6.25 0.34 7.81
C ILE A 70 -5.38 1.47 7.27
N LYS A 71 -5.94 2.66 7.14
CA LYS A 71 -5.18 3.82 6.68
C LYS A 71 -4.05 4.13 7.66
N CYS A 72 -4.35 4.10 8.95
CA CYS A 72 -3.35 4.36 9.98
C CYS A 72 -2.27 3.29 9.98
N ILE A 73 -2.66 2.04 9.87
CA ILE A 73 -1.71 0.92 9.87
C ILE A 73 -0.82 0.99 8.63
N LEU A 74 -1.40 1.35 7.49
CA LEU A 74 -0.61 1.52 6.27
C LEU A 74 0.37 2.68 6.40
N HIS A 75 -0.02 3.72 7.09
CA HIS A 75 0.88 4.85 7.31
C HIS A 75 2.09 4.41 8.13
N LEU A 76 1.86 3.67 9.20
CA LEU A 76 2.95 3.15 10.02
C LEU A 76 3.83 2.21 9.21
N GLY A 77 3.22 1.39 8.35
CA GLY A 77 3.98 0.52 7.47
C GLY A 77 4.85 1.28 6.50
N ALA A 78 4.31 2.36 5.93
CA ALA A 78 5.08 3.19 5.01
C ALA A 78 6.26 3.84 5.71
N LEU A 79 6.04 4.37 6.91
CA LEU A 79 7.13 4.97 7.70
C LEU A 79 8.21 3.94 8.00
N SER A 80 7.82 2.72 8.29
CA SER A 80 8.77 1.66 8.55
C SER A 80 9.54 1.30 7.28
N ALA A 81 8.84 1.17 6.16
CA ALA A 81 9.46 0.78 4.90
C ALA A 81 10.53 1.77 4.43
N ILE A 82 10.26 3.07 4.57
CA ILE A 82 11.19 4.06 4.04
C ILE A 82 12.46 4.19 4.86
N ARG A 83 12.49 3.60 6.06
CA ARG A 83 13.70 3.62 6.88
C ARG A 83 14.71 2.57 6.46
N LEU A 84 14.24 1.58 5.71
CA LEU A 84 15.10 0.46 5.34
C LEU A 84 15.71 0.68 3.96
N LYS A 85 16.77 -0.08 3.70
CA LYS A 85 17.40 -0.03 2.38
C LYS A 85 16.65 -0.98 1.47
N ASN A 86 15.65 -0.45 0.78
CA ASN A 86 14.87 -1.23 -0.15
C ASN A 86 14.34 -0.29 -1.23
N ASP A 87 13.61 -0.84 -2.20
CA ASP A 87 13.14 -0.04 -3.31
C ASP A 87 12.16 1.03 -2.91
N LEU A 88 11.37 0.79 -1.88
CA LEU A 88 10.40 1.80 -1.40
C LEU A 88 11.12 2.95 -0.72
N GLY A 89 12.11 2.65 0.10
CA GLY A 89 12.90 3.70 0.74
C GLY A 89 13.67 4.51 -0.29
N ASN A 90 14.23 3.85 -1.28
CA ASN A 90 14.95 4.53 -2.35
C ASN A 90 14.02 5.43 -3.16
N TYR A 91 12.83 4.93 -3.45
CA TYR A 91 11.81 5.71 -4.15
C TYR A 91 11.47 6.98 -3.37
N TYR A 92 11.23 6.82 -2.07
CA TYR A 92 10.85 7.94 -1.22
C TYR A 92 11.96 9.01 -1.22
N ARG A 93 13.19 8.60 -0.96
CA ARG A 93 14.31 9.54 -0.89
C ARG A 93 14.54 10.26 -2.21
N ARG A 94 14.41 9.53 -3.30
CA ARG A 94 14.59 10.12 -4.63
C ARG A 94 13.53 11.18 -4.91
N LYS A 95 12.26 10.85 -4.63
CA LYS A 95 11.16 11.78 -4.90
C LYS A 95 11.23 13.03 -4.03
N VAL A 96 11.60 12.86 -2.79
CA VAL A 96 11.75 14.01 -1.90
C VAL A 96 12.91 14.89 -2.36
N SER A 97 13.99 14.28 -2.81
CA SER A 97 15.13 15.06 -3.30
C SER A 97 14.79 15.79 -4.60
N GLU A 98 13.80 15.31 -5.34
CA GLU A 98 13.32 16.00 -6.54
C GLU A 98 12.37 17.14 -6.19
N GLY A 99 12.13 17.39 -4.92
CA GLY A 99 11.26 18.48 -4.51
C GLY A 99 9.81 18.11 -4.30
N LYS A 100 9.48 16.83 -4.34
CA LYS A 100 8.08 16.43 -4.15
C LYS A 100 7.68 16.54 -2.69
N ASN A 101 6.41 16.81 -2.46
CA ASN A 101 5.86 16.93 -1.12
C ASN A 101 5.96 15.60 -0.37
N LYS A 102 6.51 15.64 0.83
CA LYS A 102 6.74 14.41 1.60
C LYS A 102 5.49 13.60 1.86
N MET A 103 4.39 14.25 2.19
CA MET A 103 3.15 13.52 2.47
C MET A 103 2.59 12.87 1.21
N SER A 104 2.73 13.54 0.07
CA SER A 104 2.31 12.96 -1.19
C SER A 104 3.14 11.73 -1.53
N VAL A 105 4.44 11.81 -1.28
CA VAL A 105 5.32 10.67 -1.54
C VAL A 105 5.00 9.52 -0.59
N LEU A 106 4.73 9.83 0.68
CA LEU A 106 4.32 8.79 1.62
C LEU A 106 3.03 8.12 1.19
N ASN A 107 2.09 8.90 0.66
CA ASN A 107 0.85 8.32 0.18
C ASN A 107 1.11 7.39 -1.01
N ALA A 108 2.04 7.75 -1.87
CA ALA A 108 2.43 6.90 -2.97
C ALA A 108 3.08 5.60 -2.45
N VAL A 109 3.87 5.70 -1.37
CA VAL A 109 4.47 4.51 -0.77
C VAL A 109 3.39 3.59 -0.21
N ARG A 110 2.39 4.15 0.45
CA ARG A 110 1.27 3.35 0.95
C ARG A 110 0.61 2.59 -0.19
N ASN A 111 0.35 3.27 -1.29
CA ASN A 111 -0.27 2.64 -2.44
C ASN A 111 0.63 1.54 -3.02
N LYS A 112 1.93 1.78 -3.06
CA LYS A 112 2.87 0.78 -3.55
C LYS A 112 2.90 -0.45 -2.65
N ILE A 113 2.80 -0.26 -1.34
CA ILE A 113 2.74 -1.39 -0.42
C ILE A 113 1.54 -2.26 -0.73
N ILE A 114 0.38 -1.64 -0.95
CA ILE A 114 -0.82 -2.39 -1.30
C ILE A 114 -0.60 -3.19 -2.58
N HIS A 115 -0.04 -2.55 -3.61
CA HIS A 115 0.19 -3.25 -4.87
C HIS A 115 1.18 -4.40 -4.72
N ARG A 116 2.19 -4.23 -3.88
CA ARG A 116 3.16 -5.30 -3.68
C ARG A 116 2.57 -6.47 -2.90
N ILE A 117 1.68 -6.17 -1.95
CA ILE A 117 0.98 -7.22 -1.21
C ILE A 117 0.16 -8.07 -2.18
N PHE A 118 -0.60 -7.42 -3.05
CA PHE A 118 -1.42 -8.16 -4.02
C PHE A 118 -0.56 -8.91 -5.02
N ALA A 119 0.60 -8.37 -5.35
CA ALA A 119 1.50 -9.03 -6.28
C ALA A 119 2.10 -10.31 -5.70
N VAL A 120 2.54 -10.29 -4.42
CA VAL A 120 3.09 -11.52 -3.83
C VAL A 120 2.02 -12.58 -3.69
N ILE A 121 0.78 -12.18 -3.43
CA ILE A 121 -0.31 -13.13 -3.36
C ILE A 121 -0.62 -13.72 -4.75
N LYS A 122 -0.67 -12.87 -5.75
CA LYS A 122 -0.97 -13.31 -7.11
C LYS A 122 0.11 -14.25 -7.64
N ASN A 123 1.36 -13.89 -7.42
CA ASN A 123 2.48 -14.66 -7.93
C ASN A 123 2.92 -15.81 -7.03
N GLN A 124 2.40 -15.85 -5.82
CA GLN A 124 2.72 -16.90 -4.84
C GLN A 124 4.22 -16.97 -4.57
N THR A 125 4.88 -15.82 -4.52
CA THR A 125 6.31 -15.76 -4.22
C THR A 125 6.54 -14.63 -3.24
N ILE A 126 7.58 -14.77 -2.41
CA ILE A 126 7.90 -13.73 -1.46
C ILE A 126 8.42 -12.52 -2.23
N TYR A 127 8.31 -11.37 -1.57
CA TYR A 127 8.77 -10.11 -2.15
C TYR A 127 10.28 -10.16 -2.36
N LYS A 128 10.72 -9.73 -3.51
CA LYS A 128 12.14 -9.63 -3.82
C LYS A 128 12.49 -8.17 -3.96
N ASN A 129 13.47 -7.74 -3.21
CA ASN A 129 13.92 -6.37 -3.25
C ASN A 129 14.76 -6.15 -4.50
N ASN A 130 14.23 -6.57 -5.60
CA ASN A 130 14.90 -6.48 -6.86
C ASN A 130 14.32 -5.34 -7.64
N LEU A 131 15.05 -4.31 -7.69
CA LEU A 131 14.58 -3.14 -8.20
C LEU A 131 14.41 -3.02 -9.61
N VAL A 132 14.92 -3.93 -10.30
CA VAL A 132 14.82 -3.92 -11.72
C VAL A 132 13.42 -3.95 -12.19
N LEU A 133 12.58 -4.47 -11.37
CA LEU A 133 11.22 -4.61 -11.74
C LEU A 133 10.37 -3.40 -11.58
N SER A 134 10.89 -2.42 -10.98
CA SER A 134 10.06 -1.25 -10.67
C SER A 134 9.85 -0.32 -11.84
#